data_3306aaa880682feac69c379e2cd8dd3f
#
_entry.id   3306aaa880682feac69c379e2cd8dd3f
#
_cell.length_a   1.000
_cell.length_b   1.000
_cell.length_c   1.000
_cell.angle_alpha   90.00
_cell.angle_beta   90.00
_cell.angle_gamma   90.00
#
_symmetry.space_group_name_H-M   'P 1'
#
loop_
_entity.id
_entity.type
_entity.pdbx_description
1 polymer ?
#
loop_
_entity_poly.entity_id
_entity_poly.type
_entity_poly.pdbx_seq_one_letter_code
_entity_poly.pdbx_strand_id
1 'polypeptide(L)'
;MSKRNIAIIPVYGLPEFKKNDDLIEILTTTLKNNSETLLNGDVVIVTQKIISKIEDRAVDLKVTDINEVLKEESTQILRKRGETVIARTRHGFICANAGIDKSNIDKGYALLLPVDPNKTANTIRRKIKAVFDLDIAVIISDTFGRAWRKGQTNVAIGSSGIEPLTSYIGTTDSYGNDLMATEIAIIDELAGASELVMNKVDKVPVAIIRGYKYKFSDKSTDEIIRSDDEDFFL
;
A
#
# COMPACT_ATOMS: atom_id res chain seq x y z
N MET A 1 -3.86 29.71 15.08
CA MET A 1 -3.53 28.44 14.38
C MET A 1 -4.48 28.28 13.21
N SER A 2 -4.01 28.22 11.96
CA SER A 2 -4.89 27.94 10.82
C SER A 2 -5.46 26.53 10.99
N LYS A 3 -6.77 26.36 10.82
CA LYS A 3 -7.42 25.04 10.81
C LYS A 3 -6.77 24.23 9.69
N ARG A 4 -6.15 23.10 10.04
CA ARG A 4 -5.58 22.16 9.07
C ARG A 4 -6.68 21.17 8.71
N ASN A 5 -7.07 21.16 7.45
CA ASN A 5 -8.00 20.14 6.94
C ASN A 5 -7.17 19.10 6.17
N ILE A 6 -7.43 17.82 6.46
CA ILE A 6 -6.95 16.72 5.64
C ILE A 6 -8.10 16.31 4.74
N ALA A 7 -7.86 16.27 3.43
CA ALA A 7 -8.80 15.78 2.44
C ALA A 7 -8.34 14.44 1.88
N ILE A 8 -9.27 13.51 1.70
CA ILE A 8 -9.03 12.24 1.00
C ILE A 8 -9.84 12.31 -0.30
N ILE A 9 -9.17 12.35 -1.42
CA ILE A 9 -9.74 12.64 -2.74
C ILE A 9 -9.69 11.36 -3.57
N PRO A 10 -10.83 10.75 -3.92
CA PRO A 10 -10.88 9.59 -4.80
C PRO A 10 -10.57 9.99 -6.25
N VAL A 11 -9.82 9.16 -6.96
CA VAL A 11 -9.56 9.35 -8.40
C VAL A 11 -10.51 8.47 -9.20
N TYR A 12 -11.63 9.03 -9.62
CA TYR A 12 -12.64 8.35 -10.43
C TYR A 12 -12.22 8.27 -11.91
N GLY A 13 -12.76 7.27 -12.62
CA GLY A 13 -12.66 7.20 -14.08
C GLY A 13 -11.35 6.62 -14.59
N LEU A 14 -10.53 6.04 -13.71
CA LEU A 14 -9.36 5.28 -14.14
C LEU A 14 -9.80 4.03 -14.93
N PRO A 15 -9.15 3.70 -16.06
CA PRO A 15 -9.48 2.52 -16.85
C PRO A 15 -9.04 1.24 -16.15
N GLU A 16 -9.45 0.09 -16.71
CA GLU A 16 -8.85 -1.18 -16.36
C GLU A 16 -7.39 -1.24 -16.84
N PHE A 17 -6.45 -1.46 -15.89
CA PHE A 17 -5.01 -1.48 -16.18
C PHE A 17 -4.59 -2.83 -16.77
N LYS A 18 -3.61 -2.76 -17.69
CA LYS A 18 -3.02 -3.89 -18.38
C LYS A 18 -1.50 -3.87 -18.23
N LYS A 19 -0.87 -4.97 -18.63
CA LYS A 19 0.57 -5.10 -18.71
C LYS A 19 1.20 -3.93 -19.46
N ASN A 20 2.25 -3.35 -18.88
CA ASN A 20 3.04 -2.24 -19.43
C ASN A 20 2.30 -0.91 -19.60
N ASP A 21 1.10 -0.71 -19.05
CA ASP A 21 0.46 0.60 -19.04
C ASP A 21 1.32 1.64 -18.31
N ASP A 22 1.36 2.87 -18.82
CA ASP A 22 1.99 3.98 -18.09
C ASP A 22 1.00 4.59 -17.09
N LEU A 23 1.16 4.19 -15.82
CA LEU A 23 0.31 4.67 -14.73
C LEU A 23 0.32 6.21 -14.63
N ILE A 24 1.46 6.87 -14.88
CA ILE A 24 1.57 8.33 -14.72
C ILE A 24 0.81 9.07 -15.80
N GLU A 25 0.92 8.61 -17.04
CA GLU A 25 0.17 9.18 -18.16
C GLU A 25 -1.34 9.02 -17.95
N ILE A 26 -1.78 7.81 -17.60
CA ILE A 26 -3.19 7.50 -17.35
C ILE A 26 -3.73 8.31 -16.15
N LEU A 27 -3.01 8.33 -15.03
CA LEU A 27 -3.39 9.06 -13.83
C LEU A 27 -3.53 10.57 -14.11
N THR A 28 -2.56 11.16 -14.75
CA THR A 28 -2.55 12.61 -15.03
C THR A 28 -3.62 13.02 -16.02
N THR A 29 -3.86 12.20 -17.04
CA THR A 29 -4.97 12.40 -17.99
C THR A 29 -6.32 12.34 -17.27
N THR A 30 -6.50 11.34 -16.41
CA THR A 30 -7.73 11.16 -15.63
C THR A 30 -7.95 12.33 -14.66
N LEU A 31 -6.92 12.78 -13.95
CA LEU A 31 -7.02 13.93 -13.05
C LEU A 31 -7.43 15.21 -13.81
N LYS A 32 -6.84 15.48 -14.98
CA LYS A 32 -7.23 16.62 -15.83
C LYS A 32 -8.70 16.55 -16.23
N ASN A 33 -9.18 15.36 -16.62
CA ASN A 33 -10.58 15.16 -17.00
C ASN A 33 -11.54 15.41 -15.83
N ASN A 34 -11.10 15.15 -14.60
CA ASN A 34 -11.85 15.39 -13.37
C ASN A 34 -11.69 16.82 -12.83
N SER A 35 -11.01 17.73 -13.55
CA SER A 35 -10.66 19.06 -13.06
C SER A 35 -9.88 19.03 -11.72
N GLU A 36 -9.10 17.99 -11.51
CA GLU A 36 -8.23 17.79 -10.35
C GLU A 36 -6.76 17.82 -10.79
N THR A 37 -5.87 18.10 -9.86
CA THR A 37 -4.42 18.08 -10.10
C THR A 37 -3.68 17.63 -8.85
N LEU A 38 -2.46 17.12 -9.03
CA LEU A 38 -1.55 16.88 -7.92
C LEU A 38 -0.93 18.21 -7.45
N LEU A 39 -0.68 18.30 -6.16
CA LEU A 39 -0.02 19.44 -5.52
C LEU A 39 1.20 18.98 -4.71
N ASN A 40 2.12 19.91 -4.48
CA ASN A 40 3.24 19.65 -3.56
C ASN A 40 2.74 19.23 -2.18
N GLY A 41 3.31 18.16 -1.65
CA GLY A 41 2.95 17.60 -0.35
C GLY A 41 1.74 16.66 -0.37
N ASP A 42 1.16 16.36 -1.53
CA ASP A 42 0.16 15.30 -1.64
C ASP A 42 0.79 13.92 -1.33
N VAL A 43 -0.02 13.01 -0.78
CA VAL A 43 0.31 11.59 -0.69
C VAL A 43 -0.59 10.82 -1.64
N VAL A 44 -0.01 10.16 -2.62
CA VAL A 44 -0.75 9.35 -3.59
C VAL A 44 -0.78 7.91 -3.12
N ILE A 45 -1.99 7.38 -2.87
CA ILE A 45 -2.21 5.99 -2.48
C ILE A 45 -2.65 5.22 -3.73
N VAL A 46 -1.96 4.13 -4.04
CA VAL A 46 -2.23 3.27 -5.20
C VAL A 46 -2.45 1.84 -4.72
N THR A 47 -3.54 1.18 -5.14
CA THR A 47 -3.71 -0.24 -4.80
C THR A 47 -2.67 -1.11 -5.49
N GLN A 48 -2.21 -2.14 -4.80
CA GLN A 48 -1.29 -3.13 -5.39
C GLN A 48 -1.83 -3.75 -6.68
N LYS A 49 -3.15 -3.89 -6.83
CA LYS A 49 -3.77 -4.52 -8.00
C LYS A 49 -3.42 -3.85 -9.33
N ILE A 50 -3.37 -2.50 -9.35
CA ILE A 50 -2.90 -1.77 -10.53
C ILE A 50 -1.46 -2.16 -10.85
N ILE A 51 -0.59 -2.10 -9.85
CA ILE A 51 0.84 -2.36 -10.02
C ILE A 51 1.05 -3.80 -10.49
N SER A 52 0.38 -4.76 -9.84
CA SER A 52 0.46 -6.17 -10.21
C SER A 52 0.00 -6.44 -11.65
N LYS A 53 -1.05 -5.76 -12.13
CA LYS A 53 -1.49 -5.86 -13.53
C LYS A 53 -0.47 -5.27 -14.49
N ILE A 54 0.08 -4.11 -14.19
CA ILE A 54 1.12 -3.44 -15.01
C ILE A 54 2.40 -4.29 -15.08
N GLU A 55 2.77 -4.94 -13.96
CA GLU A 55 3.95 -5.80 -13.85
C GLU A 55 3.71 -7.24 -14.37
N ASP A 56 2.52 -7.54 -14.93
CA ASP A 56 2.17 -8.89 -15.44
C ASP A 56 2.24 -9.98 -14.36
N ARG A 57 1.77 -9.65 -13.16
CA ARG A 57 1.75 -10.57 -12.01
C ARG A 57 0.47 -11.42 -11.94
N ALA A 58 -0.24 -11.58 -13.05
CA ALA A 58 -1.40 -12.45 -13.16
C ALA A 58 -0.98 -13.91 -13.45
N VAL A 59 -1.57 -14.86 -12.75
CA VAL A 59 -1.31 -16.29 -12.90
C VAL A 59 -2.59 -16.99 -13.35
N ASP A 60 -2.50 -17.80 -14.43
CA ASP A 60 -3.60 -18.65 -14.90
C ASP A 60 -3.67 -19.92 -14.05
N LEU A 61 -4.73 -20.03 -13.25
CA LEU A 61 -4.97 -21.16 -12.36
C LEU A 61 -5.50 -22.43 -13.08
N LYS A 62 -5.72 -22.37 -14.38
CA LYS A 62 -6.08 -23.56 -15.18
C LYS A 62 -4.85 -24.40 -15.51
N VAL A 63 -3.69 -23.78 -15.55
CA VAL A 63 -2.42 -24.42 -15.94
C VAL A 63 -1.36 -24.39 -14.82
N THR A 64 -1.60 -23.62 -13.74
CA THR A 64 -0.66 -23.46 -12.65
C THR A 64 -1.29 -23.90 -11.32
N ASP A 65 -0.61 -24.74 -10.55
CA ASP A 65 -1.06 -25.12 -9.20
C ASP A 65 -0.86 -23.94 -8.23
N ILE A 66 -1.94 -23.50 -7.62
CA ILE A 66 -1.93 -22.44 -6.62
C ILE A 66 -1.03 -22.73 -5.42
N ASN A 67 -0.83 -24.00 -5.07
CA ASN A 67 0.05 -24.38 -3.96
C ASN A 67 1.53 -24.20 -4.33
N GLU A 68 1.90 -24.39 -5.58
CA GLU A 68 3.25 -24.12 -6.07
C GLU A 68 3.49 -22.61 -6.05
N VAL A 69 2.55 -21.81 -6.58
CA VAL A 69 2.62 -20.35 -6.51
C VAL A 69 2.75 -19.84 -5.08
N LEU A 70 1.96 -20.41 -4.14
CA LEU A 70 2.04 -20.06 -2.73
C LEU A 70 3.44 -20.33 -2.14
N LYS A 71 4.07 -21.43 -2.51
CA LYS A 71 5.43 -21.74 -2.07
C LYS A 71 6.46 -20.76 -2.64
N GLU A 72 6.32 -20.37 -3.91
CA GLU A 72 7.22 -19.43 -4.56
C GLU A 72 7.10 -18.01 -3.98
N GLU A 73 5.88 -17.58 -3.63
CA GLU A 73 5.61 -16.24 -3.08
C GLU A 73 5.79 -16.15 -1.56
N SER A 74 6.08 -17.26 -0.88
CA SER A 74 6.28 -17.28 0.57
C SER A 74 7.67 -17.82 0.97
N THR A 75 8.21 -17.26 2.05
CA THR A 75 9.44 -17.75 2.68
C THR A 75 9.14 -18.70 3.84
N GLN A 76 7.95 -18.59 4.44
CA GLN A 76 7.55 -19.40 5.58
C GLN A 76 6.02 -19.54 5.65
N ILE A 77 5.55 -20.75 5.94
CA ILE A 77 4.15 -21.01 6.28
C ILE A 77 4.02 -21.00 7.80
N LEU A 78 3.22 -20.09 8.33
CA LEU A 78 3.05 -19.91 9.78
C LEU A 78 1.87 -20.67 10.34
N ARG A 79 0.73 -20.61 9.65
CA ARG A 79 -0.53 -21.24 10.09
C ARG A 79 -1.34 -21.69 8.87
N LYS A 80 -2.10 -22.76 9.05
CA LYS A 80 -3.07 -23.22 8.05
C LYS A 80 -4.38 -23.58 8.74
N ARG A 81 -5.51 -23.06 8.19
CA ARG A 81 -6.85 -23.43 8.64
C ARG A 81 -7.79 -23.52 7.43
N GLY A 82 -8.21 -24.74 7.08
CA GLY A 82 -8.93 -24.99 5.84
C GLY A 82 -8.06 -24.60 4.63
N GLU A 83 -8.61 -23.80 3.75
CA GLU A 83 -7.90 -23.29 2.57
C GLU A 83 -7.08 -22.02 2.85
N THR A 84 -7.26 -21.40 4.01
CA THR A 84 -6.53 -20.18 4.37
C THR A 84 -5.17 -20.54 4.96
N VAL A 85 -4.13 -19.99 4.37
CA VAL A 85 -2.74 -20.12 4.81
C VAL A 85 -2.26 -18.75 5.26
N ILE A 86 -1.73 -18.63 6.46
CA ILE A 86 -0.98 -17.44 6.89
C ILE A 86 0.48 -17.72 6.60
N ALA A 87 1.08 -16.89 5.77
CA ALA A 87 2.44 -17.06 5.32
C ALA A 87 3.22 -15.73 5.42
N ARG A 88 4.54 -15.86 5.60
CA ARG A 88 5.46 -14.75 5.40
C ARG A 88 5.81 -14.71 3.91
N THR A 89 5.53 -13.58 3.27
CA THR A 89 5.86 -13.37 1.86
C THR A 89 7.38 -13.18 1.69
N ARG A 90 7.87 -13.25 0.46
CA ARG A 90 9.25 -12.90 0.13
C ARG A 90 9.62 -11.44 0.41
N HIS A 91 8.61 -10.57 0.57
CA HIS A 91 8.78 -9.16 0.99
C HIS A 91 8.84 -8.99 2.52
N GLY A 92 8.62 -10.07 3.29
CA GLY A 92 8.58 -10.04 4.75
C GLY A 92 7.19 -9.85 5.36
N PHE A 93 6.17 -9.54 4.58
CA PHE A 93 4.80 -9.36 5.10
C PHE A 93 4.20 -10.67 5.57
N ILE A 94 3.50 -10.64 6.69
CA ILE A 94 2.72 -11.78 7.18
C ILE A 94 1.25 -11.55 6.84
N CYS A 95 0.73 -12.32 5.89
CA CYS A 95 -0.63 -12.17 5.41
C CYS A 95 -1.26 -13.50 4.96
N ALA A 96 -2.55 -13.46 4.63
CA ALA A 96 -3.26 -14.61 4.10
C ALA A 96 -2.81 -14.95 2.69
N ASN A 97 -2.57 -16.24 2.44
CA ASN A 97 -2.23 -16.80 1.12
C ASN A 97 -1.08 -16.08 0.40
N ALA A 98 -0.09 -15.59 1.15
CA ALA A 98 1.05 -14.79 0.66
C ALA A 98 0.63 -13.60 -0.23
N GLY A 99 -0.53 -12.99 0.03
CA GLY A 99 -1.06 -11.88 -0.76
C GLY A 99 -1.64 -12.28 -2.12
N ILE A 100 -1.78 -13.58 -2.42
CA ILE A 100 -2.42 -14.05 -3.65
C ILE A 100 -3.91 -13.71 -3.61
N ASP A 101 -4.37 -12.89 -4.55
CA ASP A 101 -5.74 -12.38 -4.63
C ASP A 101 -6.46 -12.85 -5.89
N LYS A 102 -7.67 -13.39 -5.71
CA LYS A 102 -8.56 -13.85 -6.79
C LYS A 102 -9.69 -12.86 -7.07
N SER A 103 -9.67 -11.69 -6.42
CA SER A 103 -10.71 -10.66 -6.58
C SER A 103 -10.32 -9.60 -7.60
N ASN A 104 -11.31 -9.03 -8.30
CA ASN A 104 -11.11 -8.00 -9.33
C ASN A 104 -10.12 -8.40 -10.45
N ILE A 105 -10.15 -9.68 -10.82
CA ILE A 105 -9.44 -10.26 -11.96
C ILE A 105 -10.37 -11.28 -12.64
N ASP A 106 -10.07 -11.64 -13.88
CA ASP A 106 -10.85 -12.62 -14.64
C ASP A 106 -10.94 -13.97 -13.93
N LYS A 107 -12.08 -14.66 -14.10
CA LYS A 107 -12.26 -16.00 -13.50
C LYS A 107 -11.20 -16.97 -14.01
N GLY A 108 -10.57 -17.67 -13.08
CA GLY A 108 -9.49 -18.61 -13.36
C GLY A 108 -8.09 -17.98 -13.28
N TYR A 109 -8.00 -16.72 -12.90
CA TYR A 109 -6.73 -16.04 -12.64
C TYR A 109 -6.59 -15.64 -11.17
N ALA A 110 -5.36 -15.42 -10.75
CA ALA A 110 -5.01 -14.79 -9.49
C ALA A 110 -3.96 -13.71 -9.72
N LEU A 111 -3.98 -12.66 -8.90
CA LEU A 111 -2.93 -11.63 -8.86
C LEU A 111 -1.98 -11.92 -7.71
N LEU A 112 -0.69 -11.83 -7.99
CA LEU A 112 0.38 -11.87 -7.00
C LEU A 112 0.73 -10.44 -6.60
N LEU A 113 1.40 -10.28 -5.46
CA LEU A 113 1.93 -8.98 -5.06
C LEU A 113 2.94 -8.46 -6.10
N PRO A 114 3.13 -7.13 -6.20
CA PRO A 114 4.18 -6.53 -7.02
C PRO A 114 5.56 -7.12 -6.71
N VAL A 115 6.46 -7.09 -7.68
CA VAL A 115 7.81 -7.66 -7.53
C VAL A 115 8.59 -6.95 -6.41
N ASP A 116 8.56 -5.63 -6.41
CA ASP A 116 9.20 -4.77 -5.42
C ASP A 116 8.35 -3.49 -5.26
N PRO A 117 7.40 -3.48 -4.33
CA PRO A 117 6.49 -2.35 -4.18
C PRO A 117 7.19 -1.07 -3.72
N ASN A 118 8.28 -1.14 -2.95
CA ASN A 118 9.06 0.03 -2.55
C ASN A 118 9.75 0.68 -3.75
N LYS A 119 10.40 -0.10 -4.59
CA LYS A 119 11.03 0.36 -5.82
C LYS A 119 10.00 0.95 -6.77
N THR A 120 8.83 0.34 -6.90
CA THR A 120 7.75 0.84 -7.74
C THR A 120 7.19 2.16 -7.20
N ALA A 121 6.95 2.30 -5.89
CA ALA A 121 6.56 3.57 -5.27
C ALA A 121 7.59 4.68 -5.54
N ASN A 122 8.88 4.38 -5.41
CA ASN A 122 9.95 5.32 -5.71
C ASN A 122 9.99 5.70 -7.20
N THR A 123 9.76 4.76 -8.09
CA THR A 123 9.72 5.01 -9.54
C THR A 123 8.56 5.95 -9.90
N ILE A 124 7.37 5.72 -9.34
CA ILE A 124 6.19 6.59 -9.51
C ILE A 124 6.52 8.01 -9.02
N ARG A 125 7.02 8.14 -7.78
CA ARG A 125 7.39 9.43 -7.18
C ARG A 125 8.39 10.21 -8.05
N ARG A 126 9.45 9.53 -8.51
CA ARG A 126 10.50 10.14 -9.37
C ARG A 126 9.95 10.58 -10.73
N LYS A 127 9.09 9.79 -11.34
CA LYS A 127 8.45 10.18 -12.62
C LYS A 127 7.57 11.43 -12.43
N ILE A 128 6.77 11.48 -11.35
CA ILE A 128 5.95 12.67 -11.04
C ILE A 128 6.84 13.90 -10.81
N LYS A 129 7.92 13.75 -10.05
CA LYS A 129 8.91 14.86 -9.87
C LYS A 129 9.51 15.33 -11.19
N ALA A 130 9.91 14.39 -12.04
CA ALA A 130 10.54 14.72 -13.32
C ALA A 130 9.59 15.42 -14.32
N VAL A 131 8.29 15.03 -14.33
CA VAL A 131 7.32 15.55 -15.31
C VAL A 131 6.63 16.82 -14.83
N PHE A 132 6.34 16.93 -13.52
CA PHE A 132 5.51 17.99 -12.95
C PHE A 132 6.24 18.90 -11.96
N ASP A 133 7.49 18.59 -11.64
CA ASP A 133 8.29 19.26 -10.59
C ASP A 133 7.59 19.28 -9.22
N LEU A 134 6.82 18.26 -8.92
CA LEU A 134 6.10 18.13 -7.65
C LEU A 134 6.82 17.20 -6.68
N ASP A 135 6.93 17.65 -5.43
CA ASP A 135 7.38 16.83 -4.29
C ASP A 135 6.17 16.23 -3.59
N ILE A 136 5.98 14.93 -3.79
CA ILE A 136 4.89 14.14 -3.22
C ILE A 136 5.43 12.91 -2.51
N ALA A 137 4.56 12.23 -1.75
CA ALA A 137 4.80 10.86 -1.32
C ALA A 137 3.93 9.88 -2.10
N VAL A 138 4.38 8.63 -2.19
CA VAL A 138 3.62 7.54 -2.81
C VAL A 138 3.57 6.36 -1.86
N ILE A 139 2.38 5.77 -1.69
CA ILE A 139 2.16 4.55 -0.91
C ILE A 139 1.44 3.55 -1.81
N ILE A 140 1.96 2.33 -1.89
CA ILE A 140 1.26 1.18 -2.47
C ILE A 140 0.58 0.43 -1.34
N SER A 141 -0.74 0.24 -1.45
CA SER A 141 -1.54 -0.39 -0.41
C SER A 141 -2.11 -1.73 -0.84
N ASP A 142 -2.26 -2.63 0.12
CA ASP A 142 -3.04 -3.85 -0.01
C ASP A 142 -3.94 -4.04 1.21
N THR A 143 -4.89 -4.98 1.13
CA THR A 143 -5.90 -5.23 2.16
C THR A 143 -5.57 -6.48 2.94
N PHE A 144 -5.13 -6.33 4.19
CA PHE A 144 -4.74 -7.44 5.05
C PHE A 144 -5.79 -7.73 6.14
N GLY A 145 -5.90 -9.01 6.50
CA GLY A 145 -6.50 -9.42 7.75
C GLY A 145 -5.67 -8.93 8.94
N ARG A 146 -6.33 -8.85 10.09
CA ARG A 146 -5.66 -8.40 11.33
C ARG A 146 -5.68 -9.51 12.37
N ALA A 147 -4.54 -9.77 12.99
CA ALA A 147 -4.50 -10.63 14.17
C ALA A 147 -5.46 -10.12 15.25
N TRP A 148 -6.19 -11.04 15.90
CA TRP A 148 -7.10 -10.78 17.04
C TRP A 148 -8.31 -9.87 16.77
N ARG A 149 -8.49 -9.34 15.56
CA ARG A 149 -9.63 -8.46 15.22
C ARG A 149 -10.32 -8.94 13.94
N LYS A 150 -11.64 -8.89 13.93
CA LYS A 150 -12.42 -9.11 12.70
C LYS A 150 -12.28 -7.91 11.76
N GLY A 151 -12.47 -8.17 10.48
CA GLY A 151 -12.35 -7.18 9.41
C GLY A 151 -10.91 -7.02 8.91
N GLN A 152 -10.80 -6.56 7.70
CA GLN A 152 -9.56 -6.23 7.04
C GLN A 152 -9.33 -4.72 7.09
N THR A 153 -8.11 -4.29 6.83
CA THR A 153 -7.76 -2.89 6.65
C THR A 153 -6.71 -2.78 5.54
N ASN A 154 -6.63 -1.64 4.88
CA ASN A 154 -5.51 -1.40 4.00
C ASN A 154 -4.27 -1.11 4.83
N VAL A 155 -3.15 -1.64 4.38
CA VAL A 155 -1.81 -1.43 4.94
C VAL A 155 -0.87 -1.04 3.79
N ALA A 156 0.19 -0.34 4.12
CA ALA A 156 1.24 0.00 3.17
C ALA A 156 2.13 -1.23 2.91
N ILE A 157 2.28 -1.60 1.66
CA ILE A 157 3.22 -2.65 1.23
C ILE A 157 4.40 -2.08 0.46
N GLY A 158 4.35 -0.80 0.11
CA GLY A 158 5.44 -0.06 -0.51
C GLY A 158 5.27 1.43 -0.26
N SER A 159 6.36 2.16 -0.02
CA SER A 159 6.32 3.60 0.19
C SER A 159 7.56 4.30 -0.34
N SER A 160 7.43 5.60 -0.64
CA SER A 160 8.54 6.48 -1.02
C SER A 160 8.22 7.92 -0.73
N GLY A 161 9.21 8.65 -0.23
CA GLY A 161 9.12 10.10 0.00
C GLY A 161 8.44 10.50 1.31
N ILE A 162 8.21 9.55 2.23
CA ILE A 162 7.57 9.77 3.52
C ILE A 162 8.23 8.93 4.61
N GLU A 163 8.41 9.49 5.80
CA GLU A 163 8.85 8.73 6.98
C GLU A 163 7.76 7.70 7.35
N PRO A 164 8.08 6.39 7.40
CA PRO A 164 7.09 5.34 7.65
C PRO A 164 6.47 5.38 9.03
N LEU A 165 7.27 5.74 10.03
CA LEU A 165 6.89 5.79 11.43
C LEU A 165 6.99 7.22 11.97
N THR A 166 6.05 7.62 12.82
CA THR A 166 6.22 8.80 13.68
C THR A 166 6.53 8.32 15.07
N SER A 167 7.78 8.49 15.51
CA SER A 167 8.20 8.14 16.86
C SER A 167 7.98 9.31 17.82
N TYR A 168 7.37 9.03 18.95
CA TYR A 168 7.22 9.94 20.10
C TYR A 168 8.17 9.57 21.23
N ILE A 169 9.04 8.58 21.05
CA ILE A 169 10.04 8.16 22.04
C ILE A 169 10.95 9.35 22.38
N GLY A 170 11.14 9.59 23.68
CA GLY A 170 11.93 10.72 24.18
C GLY A 170 11.20 12.06 24.17
N THR A 171 9.90 12.09 23.86
CA THR A 171 9.03 13.26 24.10
C THR A 171 8.19 13.05 25.35
N THR A 172 7.53 14.10 25.83
CA THR A 172 6.64 14.05 26.98
C THR A 172 5.17 14.23 26.58
N ASP A 173 4.27 13.59 27.31
CA ASP A 173 2.83 13.84 27.19
C ASP A 173 2.43 15.21 27.80
N SER A 174 1.13 15.53 27.75
CA SER A 174 0.60 16.79 28.30
C SER A 174 0.70 16.90 29.83
N TYR A 175 1.02 15.82 30.53
CA TYR A 175 1.22 15.76 31.98
C TYR A 175 2.69 15.70 32.37
N GLY A 176 3.61 15.67 31.39
CA GLY A 176 5.05 15.60 31.61
C GLY A 176 5.61 14.19 31.78
N ASN A 177 4.84 13.14 31.45
CA ASN A 177 5.34 11.78 31.49
C ASN A 177 6.09 11.45 30.18
N ASP A 178 7.26 10.81 30.29
CA ASP A 178 8.05 10.40 29.15
C ASP A 178 7.34 9.31 28.33
N LEU A 179 7.27 9.49 27.02
CA LEU A 179 6.77 8.49 26.08
C LEU A 179 7.92 7.56 25.70
N MET A 180 7.86 6.31 26.19
CA MET A 180 8.96 5.35 26.08
C MET A 180 8.87 4.40 24.89
N ALA A 181 7.68 4.23 24.30
CA ALA A 181 7.45 3.19 23.29
C ALA A 181 6.41 3.56 22.23
N THR A 182 6.00 4.83 22.15
CA THR A 182 4.92 5.23 21.24
C THR A 182 5.47 5.54 19.86
N GLU A 183 5.15 4.69 18.91
CA GLU A 183 5.41 4.88 17.48
C GLU A 183 4.11 4.63 16.69
N ILE A 184 3.84 5.48 15.73
CA ILE A 184 2.65 5.39 14.87
C ILE A 184 3.09 5.06 13.45
N ALA A 185 2.54 3.99 12.90
CA ALA A 185 2.76 3.56 11.52
C ALA A 185 1.97 4.48 10.55
N ILE A 186 2.53 5.65 10.27
CA ILE A 186 1.85 6.71 9.50
C ILE A 186 1.46 6.24 8.10
N ILE A 187 2.29 5.45 7.47
CA ILE A 187 1.97 4.94 6.12
C ILE A 187 0.78 3.97 6.15
N ASP A 188 0.60 3.20 7.22
CA ASP A 188 -0.57 2.34 7.39
C ASP A 188 -1.83 3.14 7.72
N GLU A 189 -1.72 4.18 8.58
CA GLU A 189 -2.84 5.09 8.85
C GLU A 189 -3.34 5.77 7.58
N LEU A 190 -2.44 6.24 6.71
CA LEU A 190 -2.79 6.86 5.43
C LEU A 190 -3.38 5.82 4.45
N ALA A 191 -2.79 4.63 4.36
CA ALA A 191 -3.33 3.55 3.55
C ALA A 191 -4.74 3.14 4.02
N GLY A 192 -4.93 2.99 5.34
CA GLY A 192 -6.23 2.68 5.94
C GLY A 192 -7.28 3.77 5.70
N ALA A 193 -6.90 5.04 5.87
CA ALA A 193 -7.79 6.17 5.64
C ALA A 193 -8.26 6.27 4.18
N SER A 194 -7.41 5.92 3.21
CA SER A 194 -7.75 5.94 1.79
C SER A 194 -8.90 4.99 1.43
N GLU A 195 -9.04 3.86 2.15
CA GLU A 195 -10.12 2.89 1.92
C GLU A 195 -11.51 3.48 2.11
N LEU A 196 -11.65 4.53 2.93
CA LEU A 196 -12.94 5.22 3.17
C LEU A 196 -13.54 5.83 1.89
N VAL A 197 -12.72 6.10 0.87
CA VAL A 197 -13.14 6.64 -0.42
C VAL A 197 -12.89 5.69 -1.59
N MET A 198 -12.00 4.70 -1.42
CA MET A 198 -11.64 3.76 -2.50
C MET A 198 -12.67 2.64 -2.63
N ASN A 199 -13.12 2.08 -1.51
CA ASN A 199 -14.04 0.95 -1.44
C ASN A 199 -13.63 -0.25 -2.33
N LYS A 200 -14.31 -1.38 -2.20
CA LYS A 200 -13.95 -2.60 -2.97
C LYS A 200 -14.65 -2.74 -4.32
N VAL A 201 -15.75 -2.02 -4.51
CA VAL A 201 -16.62 -2.19 -5.68
C VAL A 201 -16.78 -0.91 -6.53
N ASP A 202 -16.26 0.23 -6.05
CA ASP A 202 -16.49 1.54 -6.67
C ASP A 202 -15.49 1.84 -7.80
N LYS A 203 -14.55 0.92 -8.09
CA LYS A 203 -13.50 1.07 -9.12
C LYS A 203 -12.65 2.33 -8.92
N VAL A 204 -12.32 2.63 -7.68
CA VAL A 204 -11.45 3.75 -7.29
C VAL A 204 -10.11 3.19 -6.78
N PRO A 205 -9.17 2.86 -7.65
CA PRO A 205 -7.93 2.21 -7.24
C PRO A 205 -6.83 3.19 -6.83
N VAL A 206 -7.07 4.50 -6.90
CA VAL A 206 -6.13 5.55 -6.49
C VAL A 206 -6.88 6.61 -5.67
N ALA A 207 -6.25 7.05 -4.57
CA ALA A 207 -6.69 8.19 -3.78
C ALA A 207 -5.53 9.16 -3.53
N ILE A 208 -5.85 10.44 -3.32
CA ILE A 208 -4.89 11.48 -2.97
C ILE A 208 -5.23 11.97 -1.56
N ILE A 209 -4.26 11.93 -0.65
CA ILE A 209 -4.40 12.55 0.67
C ILE A 209 -3.68 13.89 0.63
N ARG A 210 -4.44 14.95 0.84
CA ARG A 210 -3.99 16.35 0.77
C ARG A 210 -4.08 17.02 2.12
N GLY A 211 -3.08 17.84 2.45
CA GLY A 211 -3.07 18.63 3.68
C GLY A 211 -2.47 17.92 4.89
N TYR A 212 -2.17 16.62 4.81
CA TYR A 212 -1.38 15.94 5.82
C TYR A 212 0.08 16.40 5.74
N LYS A 213 0.66 16.83 6.86
CA LYS A 213 2.08 17.20 6.93
C LYS A 213 2.90 16.00 7.38
N TYR A 214 3.74 15.51 6.50
CA TYR A 214 4.67 14.42 6.78
C TYR A 214 6.13 14.89 6.70
N LYS A 215 7.01 14.12 7.30
CA LYS A 215 8.45 14.27 7.16
C LYS A 215 8.87 13.49 5.92
N PHE A 216 9.62 14.15 5.03
CA PHE A 216 10.26 13.46 3.91
C PHE A 216 11.30 12.46 4.44
N SER A 217 11.37 11.29 3.81
CA SER A 217 12.36 10.26 4.10
C SER A 217 12.60 9.40 2.86
N ASP A 218 13.81 8.86 2.76
CA ASP A 218 14.16 7.82 1.78
C ASP A 218 13.97 6.40 2.33
N LYS A 219 13.49 6.25 3.56
CA LYS A 219 13.08 4.97 4.15
C LYS A 219 11.85 4.41 3.44
N SER A 220 11.59 3.14 3.65
CA SER A 220 10.51 2.41 3.00
C SER A 220 9.67 1.62 4.02
N THR A 221 8.71 0.82 3.54
CA THR A 221 7.92 -0.09 4.37
C THR A 221 8.75 -1.13 5.12
N ASP A 222 10.01 -1.32 4.78
CA ASP A 222 10.89 -2.25 5.50
C ASP A 222 11.05 -1.85 6.98
N GLU A 223 10.93 -0.56 7.29
CA GLU A 223 11.01 -0.02 8.66
C GLU A 223 9.84 -0.44 9.56
N ILE A 224 8.71 -0.88 8.99
CA ILE A 224 7.54 -1.30 9.77
C ILE A 224 7.38 -2.82 9.85
N ILE A 225 8.27 -3.57 9.20
CA ILE A 225 8.32 -5.03 9.30
C ILE A 225 9.13 -5.39 10.53
N ARG A 226 8.51 -6.07 11.50
CA ARG A 226 9.21 -6.54 12.69
C ARG A 226 10.21 -7.63 12.35
N SER A 227 11.36 -7.56 12.99
CA SER A 227 12.29 -8.69 13.05
C SER A 227 11.70 -9.84 13.88
N ASP A 228 12.22 -11.05 13.71
CA ASP A 228 11.75 -12.21 14.48
C ASP A 228 11.89 -12.02 16.00
N ASP A 229 12.92 -11.27 16.43
CA ASP A 229 13.18 -10.97 17.84
C ASP A 229 12.17 -9.98 18.45
N GLU A 230 11.49 -9.20 17.61
CA GLU A 230 10.45 -8.23 18.01
C GLU A 230 9.03 -8.75 17.83
N ASP A 231 8.88 -9.95 17.26
CA ASP A 231 7.56 -10.51 16.95
C ASP A 231 7.01 -11.30 18.15
N PHE A 232 5.95 -10.77 18.74
CA PHE A 232 5.23 -11.42 19.86
C PHE A 232 4.15 -12.41 19.42
N PHE A 233 3.95 -12.64 18.12
CA PHE A 233 2.83 -13.42 17.58
C PHE A 233 3.25 -14.72 16.88
N LEU A 234 4.54 -14.95 16.74
CA LEU A 234 5.14 -16.18 16.17
C LEU A 234 5.42 -17.24 17.22
#